data_93ee2d460a90012e7c98f920baa3f737
#
_entry.id   93ee2d460a90012e7c98f920baa3f737
#
_cell.length_a   1.000
_cell.length_b   1.000
_cell.length_c   1.000
_cell.angle_alpha   90.00
_cell.angle_beta   90.00
_cell.angle_gamma   90.00
#
_symmetry.space_group_name_H-M   'P 1'
#
loop_
_entity.id
_entity.type
_entity.pdbx_description
1 polymer ?
#
loop_
_entity_poly.entity_id
_entity_poly.type
_entity_poly.pdbx_seq_one_letter_code
_entity_poly.pdbx_strand_id
1 'polypeptide(L)'
;MAMQVGGADEYNSEINVTPMVDVMLVLLIIFMIVTPLLQQGVSVNLPRDMISPEEDGDIAKDTSVVIAIPNNSSFYIGKEQYPLTELGEKVKRLMENKVPEKRIVYIKSGIEVDYGRVVEAIDTIRKLDIDKIGLVADKKKGGEPAKK
;
A
#
# COMPACT_ATOMS: atom_id res chain seq x y z
N MET A 1 65.92 -43.91 -26.20
CA MET A 1 65.54 -42.48 -26.22
C MET A 1 64.11 -42.39 -25.74
N ALA A 2 63.90 -41.94 -24.54
CA ALA A 2 62.59 -41.66 -24.03
C ALA A 2 62.15 -40.32 -24.58
N MET A 3 61.20 -40.28 -25.47
CA MET A 3 60.44 -39.06 -25.76
C MET A 3 59.54 -38.80 -24.60
N GLN A 4 59.94 -37.84 -23.80
CA GLN A 4 59.03 -37.28 -22.84
C GLN A 4 58.02 -36.42 -23.62
N VAL A 5 56.85 -36.98 -23.89
CA VAL A 5 55.72 -36.20 -24.36
C VAL A 5 55.36 -35.28 -23.23
N GLY A 6 55.63 -34.00 -23.46
CA GLY A 6 55.38 -32.94 -22.53
C GLY A 6 53.99 -33.02 -21.96
N GLY A 7 53.93 -32.76 -20.70
CA GLY A 7 52.71 -32.81 -19.93
C GLY A 7 51.58 -32.09 -20.60
N ALA A 8 50.45 -32.73 -20.52
CA ALA A 8 49.20 -32.07 -20.79
C ALA A 8 49.20 -30.75 -20.02
N ASP A 9 49.23 -29.65 -20.78
CA ASP A 9 48.89 -28.36 -20.22
C ASP A 9 47.47 -28.53 -19.66
N GLU A 10 47.42 -28.83 -18.38
CA GLU A 10 46.18 -28.68 -17.66
C GLU A 10 45.80 -27.19 -17.79
N TYR A 11 45.01 -26.92 -18.78
CA TYR A 11 44.33 -25.64 -18.84
C TYR A 11 43.43 -25.54 -17.61
N ASN A 12 44.01 -25.10 -16.51
CA ASN A 12 43.23 -24.62 -15.38
C ASN A 12 42.52 -23.36 -15.83
N SER A 13 41.41 -23.53 -16.52
CA SER A 13 40.49 -22.46 -16.77
C SER A 13 39.73 -22.18 -15.47
N GLU A 14 40.46 -21.62 -14.50
CA GLU A 14 39.82 -21.09 -13.32
C GLU A 14 38.98 -19.89 -13.75
N ILE A 15 37.68 -20.08 -13.73
CA ILE A 15 36.73 -18.96 -13.96
C ILE A 15 36.93 -18.01 -12.79
N ASN A 16 37.38 -16.80 -13.09
CA ASN A 16 37.42 -15.76 -12.08
C ASN A 16 35.99 -15.37 -11.72
N VAL A 17 35.54 -15.79 -10.54
CA VAL A 17 34.18 -15.55 -10.04
C VAL A 17 33.99 -14.15 -9.43
N THR A 18 35.05 -13.35 -9.34
CA THR A 18 35.00 -12.01 -8.74
C THR A 18 33.99 -11.10 -9.39
N PRO A 19 33.86 -10.98 -10.73
CA PRO A 19 32.83 -10.17 -11.37
C PRO A 19 31.41 -10.69 -11.10
N MET A 20 31.24 -12.00 -11.00
CA MET A 20 29.94 -12.61 -10.71
C MET A 20 29.47 -12.33 -9.27
N VAL A 21 30.41 -12.44 -8.31
CA VAL A 21 30.14 -12.13 -6.91
C VAL A 21 29.81 -10.66 -6.72
N ASP A 22 30.46 -9.76 -7.43
CA ASP A 22 30.18 -8.33 -7.37
C ASP A 22 28.76 -8.03 -7.84
N VAL A 23 28.32 -8.59 -8.96
CA VAL A 23 26.94 -8.46 -9.44
C VAL A 23 25.94 -9.00 -8.42
N MET A 24 26.23 -10.16 -7.82
CA MET A 24 25.36 -10.75 -6.80
C MET A 24 25.26 -9.88 -5.56
N LEU A 25 26.37 -9.30 -5.09
CA LEU A 25 26.38 -8.40 -3.95
C LEU A 25 25.62 -7.11 -4.23
N VAL A 26 25.78 -6.52 -5.40
CA VAL A 26 25.05 -5.32 -5.82
C VAL A 26 23.56 -5.59 -5.87
N LEU A 27 23.14 -6.69 -6.48
CA LEU A 27 21.73 -7.09 -6.52
C LEU A 27 21.18 -7.35 -5.11
N LEU A 28 21.95 -7.99 -4.25
CA LEU A 28 21.56 -8.25 -2.86
C LEU A 28 21.29 -6.93 -2.11
N ILE A 29 22.18 -5.96 -2.25
CA ILE A 29 22.03 -4.64 -1.61
C ILE A 29 20.80 -3.91 -2.17
N ILE A 30 20.60 -3.95 -3.48
CA ILE A 30 19.44 -3.33 -4.12
C ILE A 30 18.14 -3.94 -3.58
N PHE A 31 18.04 -5.26 -3.53
CA PHE A 31 16.87 -5.93 -2.96
C PHE A 31 16.69 -5.62 -1.48
N MET A 32 17.78 -5.55 -0.72
CA MET A 32 17.71 -5.20 0.70
C MET A 32 17.13 -3.80 0.95
N ILE A 33 17.46 -2.84 0.09
CA ILE A 33 16.94 -1.46 0.19
C ILE A 33 15.51 -1.35 -0.32
N VAL A 34 15.19 -2.05 -1.41
CA VAL A 34 13.88 -1.96 -2.07
C VAL A 34 12.79 -2.69 -1.29
N THR A 35 13.09 -3.83 -0.67
CA THR A 35 12.09 -4.62 0.05
C THR A 35 11.40 -3.88 1.18
N PRO A 36 12.07 -3.15 2.09
CA PRO A 36 11.37 -2.38 3.11
C PRO A 36 10.53 -1.24 2.55
N LEU A 37 10.92 -0.65 1.42
CA LEU A 37 10.13 0.39 0.76
C LEU A 37 8.82 -0.16 0.17
N LEU A 38 8.85 -1.39 -0.33
CA LEU A 38 7.65 -2.07 -0.82
C LEU A 38 6.75 -2.55 0.32
N GLN A 39 7.32 -2.81 1.49
CA GLN A 39 6.58 -3.25 2.67
C GLN A 39 6.03 -2.08 3.49
N GLN A 40 6.49 -0.87 3.25
CA GLN A 40 5.89 0.32 3.82
C GLN A 40 4.55 0.60 3.11
N GLY A 41 3.63 -0.34 3.26
CA GLY A 41 2.24 0.03 3.22
C GLY A 41 2.08 1.13 4.27
N VAL A 42 1.44 2.21 3.89
CA VAL A 42 1.19 3.31 4.82
C VAL A 42 0.56 2.72 6.05
N SER A 43 1.35 2.58 7.10
CA SER A 43 0.79 2.31 8.40
C SER A 43 0.10 3.59 8.84
N VAL A 44 -1.15 3.72 8.45
CA VAL A 44 -2.02 4.64 9.14
C VAL A 44 -2.03 4.14 10.57
N ASN A 45 -1.40 4.87 11.48
CA ASN A 45 -1.48 4.59 12.90
C ASN A 45 -2.93 4.81 13.35
N LEU A 46 -3.74 3.81 13.08
CA LEU A 46 -5.07 3.73 13.65
C LEU A 46 -4.88 3.26 15.10
N PRO A 47 -5.28 4.04 16.09
CA PRO A 47 -5.29 3.57 17.46
C PRO A 47 -6.08 2.26 17.54
N ARG A 48 -5.51 1.33 18.25
CA ARG A 48 -6.03 -0.06 18.37
C ARG A 48 -7.45 -0.12 18.94
N ASP A 49 -7.89 0.95 19.60
CA ASP A 49 -9.19 1.00 20.27
C ASP A 49 -10.38 1.24 19.33
N MET A 50 -10.14 1.43 18.04
CA MET A 50 -11.19 1.71 17.05
C MET A 50 -11.70 0.49 16.30
N ILE A 51 -11.07 -0.63 16.53
CA ILE A 51 -11.47 -1.86 15.88
C ILE A 51 -12.42 -2.56 16.82
N SER A 52 -13.67 -2.17 16.80
CA SER A 52 -14.72 -3.06 17.33
C SER A 52 -14.72 -4.32 16.49
N PRO A 53 -14.60 -5.50 17.08
CA PRO A 53 -14.61 -6.75 16.32
C PRO A 53 -15.84 -6.92 15.41
N GLU A 54 -16.91 -6.23 15.73
CA GLU A 54 -18.14 -6.23 14.95
C GLU A 54 -18.06 -5.36 13.69
N GLU A 55 -17.27 -4.28 13.71
CA GLU A 55 -17.09 -3.40 12.55
C GLU A 55 -16.06 -3.97 11.56
N ASP A 56 -15.10 -4.75 12.03
CA ASP A 56 -14.08 -5.37 11.18
C ASP A 56 -14.65 -6.38 10.18
N GLY A 57 -15.73 -7.05 10.53
CA GLY A 57 -16.36 -8.03 9.66
C GLY A 57 -16.86 -7.46 8.34
N ASP A 58 -17.33 -6.22 8.33
CA ASP A 58 -17.84 -5.57 7.13
C ASP A 58 -16.75 -4.83 6.33
N ILE A 59 -15.76 -4.31 7.02
CA ILE A 59 -14.59 -3.66 6.39
C ILE A 59 -13.65 -4.69 5.75
N ALA A 60 -13.52 -5.86 6.35
CA ALA A 60 -12.69 -6.95 5.87
C ALA A 60 -13.29 -7.74 4.69
N LYS A 61 -14.56 -7.53 4.37
CA LYS A 61 -15.15 -8.18 3.20
C LYS A 61 -14.57 -7.59 1.92
N ASP A 62 -14.17 -8.44 1.01
CA ASP A 62 -13.65 -8.10 -0.33
C ASP A 62 -14.61 -7.22 -1.16
N THR A 63 -15.74 -6.87 -0.61
CA THR A 63 -16.79 -6.09 -1.26
C THR A 63 -16.66 -4.58 -1.06
N SER A 64 -15.89 -4.14 -0.06
CA SER A 64 -15.74 -2.72 0.25
C SER A 64 -14.43 -2.14 -0.27
N VAL A 65 -14.46 -0.88 -0.67
CA VAL A 65 -13.25 -0.11 -1.00
C VAL A 65 -12.93 0.78 0.19
N VAL A 66 -11.70 0.70 0.67
CA VAL A 66 -11.23 1.50 1.79
C VAL A 66 -10.27 2.56 1.28
N ILE A 67 -10.60 3.81 1.52
CA ILE A 67 -9.74 4.96 1.23
C ILE A 67 -9.09 5.40 2.53
N ALA A 68 -7.78 5.35 2.59
CA ALA A 68 -7.02 5.83 3.73
C ALA A 68 -6.43 7.22 3.46
N ILE A 69 -6.60 8.13 4.40
CA ILE A 69 -6.07 9.49 4.34
C ILE A 69 -5.14 9.67 5.55
N PRO A 70 -3.86 9.31 5.43
CA PRO A 70 -2.93 9.40 6.55
C PRO A 70 -2.50 10.84 6.87
N ASN A 71 -2.52 11.71 5.86
CA ASN A 71 -2.10 13.10 5.97
C ASN A 71 -2.86 13.98 4.98
N ASN A 72 -2.67 15.28 5.04
CA ASN A 72 -3.35 16.24 4.17
C ASN A 72 -2.94 16.20 2.69
N SER A 73 -1.92 15.42 2.35
CA SER A 73 -1.34 15.42 1.00
C SER A 73 -1.65 14.19 0.19
N SER A 74 -2.06 13.09 0.81
CA SER A 74 -2.08 11.79 0.16
C SER A 74 -3.35 11.00 0.43
N PHE A 75 -3.86 10.39 -0.62
CA PHE A 75 -4.97 9.43 -0.55
C PHE A 75 -4.46 8.05 -0.95
N TYR A 76 -4.86 7.02 -0.24
CA TYR A 76 -4.46 5.65 -0.50
C TYR A 76 -5.67 4.74 -0.67
N ILE A 77 -5.59 3.86 -1.65
CA ILE A 77 -6.51 2.74 -1.81
C ILE A 77 -5.69 1.46 -1.67
N GLY A 78 -5.92 0.73 -0.59
CA GLY A 78 -5.08 -0.41 -0.25
C GLY A 78 -3.65 0.04 0.09
N LYS A 79 -2.70 -0.28 -0.76
CA LYS A 79 -1.28 0.08 -0.59
C LYS A 79 -0.78 1.13 -1.59
N GLU A 80 -1.61 1.52 -2.52
CA GLU A 80 -1.24 2.44 -3.60
C GLU A 80 -1.71 3.86 -3.31
N GLN A 81 -0.84 4.81 -3.58
CA GLN A 81 -1.13 6.24 -3.44
C GLN A 81 -1.76 6.79 -4.71
N TYR A 82 -2.78 7.61 -4.55
CA TYR A 82 -3.46 8.28 -5.65
C TYR A 82 -3.62 9.77 -5.35
N PRO A 83 -3.45 10.65 -6.34
CA PRO A 83 -3.89 12.03 -6.24
C PRO A 83 -5.42 12.11 -6.24
N LEU A 84 -5.96 13.18 -5.70
CA LEU A 84 -7.43 13.38 -5.64
C LEU A 84 -8.10 13.29 -7.02
N THR A 85 -7.40 13.72 -8.06
CA THR A 85 -7.89 13.70 -9.45
C THR A 85 -8.11 12.28 -9.99
N GLU A 86 -7.26 11.34 -9.60
CA GLU A 86 -7.33 9.95 -10.05
C GLU A 86 -8.11 9.05 -9.09
N LEU A 87 -8.32 9.52 -7.86
CA LEU A 87 -9.03 8.79 -6.82
C LEU A 87 -10.44 8.37 -7.28
N GLY A 88 -11.18 9.29 -7.87
CA GLY A 88 -12.52 9.04 -8.38
C GLY A 88 -12.55 7.96 -9.45
N GLU A 89 -11.67 8.04 -10.44
CA GLU A 89 -11.61 7.05 -11.52
C GLU A 89 -11.24 5.66 -11.01
N LYS A 90 -10.31 5.60 -10.08
CA LYS A 90 -9.90 4.31 -9.48
C LYS A 90 -11.04 3.67 -8.68
N VAL A 91 -11.71 4.45 -7.85
CA VAL A 91 -12.90 3.97 -7.10
C VAL A 91 -13.98 3.50 -8.06
N LYS A 92 -14.26 4.26 -9.11
CA LYS A 92 -15.23 3.87 -10.13
C LYS A 92 -14.91 2.53 -10.76
N ARG A 93 -13.68 2.31 -11.18
CA ARG A 93 -13.22 1.04 -11.76
C ARG A 93 -13.39 -0.13 -10.80
N LEU A 94 -13.04 0.08 -9.53
CA LEU A 94 -13.18 -0.95 -8.50
C LEU A 94 -14.64 -1.27 -8.18
N MET A 95 -15.53 -0.32 -8.38
CA MET A 95 -16.97 -0.45 -8.12
C MET A 95 -17.77 -0.97 -9.32
N GLU A 96 -17.28 -0.81 -10.54
CA GLU A 96 -17.96 -1.29 -11.76
C GLU A 96 -18.25 -2.79 -11.73
N ASN A 97 -17.35 -3.56 -11.16
CA ASN A 97 -17.50 -5.02 -11.06
C ASN A 97 -18.38 -5.47 -9.87
N LYS A 98 -18.91 -4.53 -9.09
CA LYS A 98 -19.68 -4.83 -7.89
C LYS A 98 -21.16 -4.53 -8.10
N VAL A 99 -22.00 -5.37 -7.47
CA VAL A 99 -23.46 -5.14 -7.44
C VAL A 99 -23.75 -3.81 -6.73
N PRO A 100 -24.68 -2.98 -7.24
CA PRO A 100 -25.01 -1.66 -6.66
C PRO A 100 -25.28 -1.68 -5.16
N GLU A 101 -25.95 -2.73 -4.67
CA GLU A 101 -26.27 -2.88 -3.25
C GLU A 101 -25.03 -3.07 -2.35
N LYS A 102 -23.94 -3.58 -2.91
CA LYS A 102 -22.67 -3.85 -2.22
C LYS A 102 -21.60 -2.77 -2.43
N ARG A 103 -21.95 -1.68 -3.08
CA ARG A 103 -21.04 -0.56 -3.33
C ARG A 103 -20.93 0.31 -2.09
N ILE A 104 -20.01 -0.05 -1.21
CA ILE A 104 -19.74 0.70 0.02
C ILE A 104 -18.28 1.16 -0.03
N VAL A 105 -18.07 2.44 0.21
CA VAL A 105 -16.74 3.04 0.34
C VAL A 105 -16.54 3.47 1.78
N TYR A 106 -15.48 2.99 2.39
CA TYR A 106 -15.05 3.40 3.72
C TYR A 106 -13.91 4.39 3.63
N ILE A 107 -14.02 5.48 4.36
CA ILE A 107 -12.96 6.48 4.46
C ILE A 107 -12.38 6.43 5.86
N LYS A 108 -11.09 6.14 5.94
CA LYS A 108 -10.30 6.16 7.18
C LYS A 108 -9.39 7.37 7.15
N SER A 109 -9.53 8.28 8.10
CA SER A 109 -8.65 9.44 8.20
C SER A 109 -7.74 9.35 9.42
N GLY A 110 -6.50 9.83 9.28
CA GLY A 110 -5.60 10.02 10.40
C GLY A 110 -6.08 11.13 11.32
N ILE A 111 -5.57 11.15 12.55
CA ILE A 111 -5.96 12.13 13.60
C ILE A 111 -5.60 13.58 13.21
N GLU A 112 -4.52 13.75 12.47
CA GLU A 112 -3.99 15.05 12.07
C GLU A 112 -4.51 15.52 10.71
N VAL A 113 -5.45 14.81 10.11
CA VAL A 113 -6.01 15.17 8.81
C VAL A 113 -7.07 16.24 8.98
N ASP A 114 -6.96 17.28 8.17
CA ASP A 114 -7.97 18.34 8.12
C ASP A 114 -9.30 17.80 7.61
N TYR A 115 -10.38 18.20 8.27
CA TYR A 115 -11.74 17.81 7.87
C TYR A 115 -12.05 18.14 6.42
N GLY A 116 -11.50 19.24 5.91
CA GLY A 116 -11.65 19.64 4.52
C GLY A 116 -11.18 18.58 3.51
N ARG A 117 -10.10 17.86 3.82
CA ARG A 117 -9.60 16.77 2.97
C ARG A 117 -10.55 15.57 2.93
N VAL A 118 -11.14 15.26 4.07
CA VAL A 118 -12.14 14.20 4.15
C VAL A 118 -13.38 14.56 3.33
N VAL A 119 -13.82 15.81 3.42
CA VAL A 119 -14.96 16.33 2.64
C VAL A 119 -14.67 16.29 1.14
N GLU A 120 -13.49 16.67 0.70
CA GLU A 120 -13.08 16.58 -0.71
C GLU A 120 -13.16 15.13 -1.25
N ALA A 121 -12.70 14.17 -0.45
CA ALA A 121 -12.81 12.76 -0.80
C ALA A 121 -14.27 12.30 -0.89
N ILE A 122 -15.10 12.70 0.07
CA ILE A 122 -16.54 12.39 0.08
C ILE A 122 -17.24 12.97 -1.16
N ASP A 123 -16.98 14.22 -1.49
CA ASP A 123 -17.57 14.86 -2.65
C ASP A 123 -17.17 14.20 -3.96
N THR A 124 -15.91 13.78 -4.05
CA THR A 124 -15.42 13.03 -5.21
C THR A 124 -16.14 11.70 -5.38
N ILE A 125 -16.40 11.01 -4.28
CA ILE A 125 -17.10 9.71 -4.30
C ILE A 125 -18.59 9.90 -4.61
N ARG A 126 -19.23 10.92 -4.05
CA ARG A 126 -20.63 11.22 -4.32
C ARG A 126 -20.93 11.52 -5.78
N LYS A 127 -19.99 12.15 -6.49
CA LYS A 127 -20.10 12.39 -7.93
C LYS A 127 -20.13 11.10 -8.77
N LEU A 128 -19.81 9.97 -8.17
CA LEU A 128 -19.79 8.65 -8.82
C LEU A 128 -21.09 7.86 -8.57
N ASP A 129 -22.14 8.48 -8.07
CA ASP A 129 -23.41 7.83 -7.67
C ASP A 129 -23.24 6.72 -6.61
N ILE A 130 -22.29 6.91 -5.71
CA ILE A 130 -22.07 6.01 -4.57
C ILE A 130 -22.72 6.65 -3.33
N ASP A 131 -23.86 6.12 -2.92
CA ASP A 131 -24.63 6.67 -1.81
C ASP A 131 -24.17 6.18 -0.43
N LYS A 132 -23.55 5.01 -0.40
CA LYS A 132 -23.11 4.38 0.84
C LYS A 132 -21.65 4.68 1.14
N ILE A 133 -21.42 5.66 2.01
CA ILE A 133 -20.09 6.05 2.47
C ILE A 133 -20.01 5.84 3.98
N GLY A 134 -19.11 4.96 4.40
CA GLY A 134 -18.78 4.76 5.80
C GLY A 134 -17.59 5.60 6.22
N LEU A 135 -17.72 6.36 7.28
CA LEU A 135 -16.61 7.10 7.88
C LEU A 135 -16.09 6.33 9.09
N VAL A 136 -14.82 6.01 9.06
CA VAL A 136 -14.11 5.46 10.21
C VAL A 136 -13.32 6.60 10.84
N ALA A 137 -13.90 7.20 11.87
CA ALA A 137 -13.26 8.28 12.61
C ALA A 137 -12.54 7.73 13.83
N ASP A 138 -11.35 8.23 14.06
CA ASP A 138 -10.58 7.91 15.25
C ASP A 138 -11.11 8.67 16.46
N LYS A 139 -11.37 7.96 17.54
CA LYS A 139 -11.70 8.60 18.81
C LYS A 139 -10.41 8.98 19.51
N LYS A 140 -10.17 10.29 19.65
CA LYS A 140 -9.11 10.80 20.46
C LYS A 140 -9.33 10.34 21.90
N LYS A 141 -8.42 9.50 22.40
CA LYS A 141 -8.48 9.01 23.79
C LYS A 141 -8.34 10.21 24.73
N GLY A 142 -9.40 10.52 25.46
CA GLY A 142 -9.40 11.56 26.49
C GLY A 142 -9.81 12.97 26.06
N GLY A 143 -10.38 13.14 24.88
CA GLY A 143 -10.96 14.41 24.44
C GLY A 143 -12.48 14.34 24.34
N GLU A 144 -13.16 15.45 24.64
CA GLU A 144 -14.57 15.59 24.33
C GLU A 144 -14.80 15.35 22.81
N PRO A 145 -15.94 14.72 22.42
CA PRO A 145 -16.26 14.61 21.03
C PRO A 145 -16.27 16.01 20.41
N ALA A 146 -15.47 16.21 19.38
CA ALA A 146 -15.45 17.46 18.66
C ALA A 146 -16.87 17.78 18.20
N LYS A 147 -17.45 18.82 18.75
CA LYS A 147 -18.70 19.36 18.25
C LYS A 147 -18.48 19.84 16.83
N LYS A 148 -19.26 19.30 15.96
CA LYS A 148 -19.27 19.74 14.57
C LYS A 148 -19.47 21.25 14.47
#